data_f95979b2a42243890e9e0cf129539581
#
_entry.id   f95979b2a42243890e9e0cf129539581
#
_cell.length_a   1.000
_cell.length_b   1.000
_cell.length_c   1.000
_cell.angle_alpha   90.00
_cell.angle_beta   90.00
_cell.angle_gamma   90.00
#
_symmetry.space_group_name_H-M   'P 1'
#
loop_
_entity.id
_entity.type
_entity.pdbx_description
1 polymer ?
#
loop_
_entity_poly.entity_id
_entity_poly.type
_entity_poly.pdbx_seq_one_letter_code
_entity_poly.pdbx_strand_id
1 'polypeptide(L)'
;MMRKSIVSLLLAVGFLSAPAVADELKLAKNAPDRYVVVKGDTLWGISGKFLSQPWRWPEIWQLNKTDIKNPHWIYPGDVIVLDTSSGQPRLKLLKNQKFDGRSGNGKLSPRIRETTLSGNAIASIPYASIEPFLSKPLVMSVEDFTAAPRIAAGPDSRLLFGPSDQIYSVDLVDAQPGETWQAFRKGKPLIDPENPKEVIGIEVTYLGDVRVKREGDVTTMIVGNSREEISVGDRLIRSPEKQFINYVPHLPAHAIEGKVISTYGGSTEAGSLTTVVLNRGALDGLDMGTVLFSYKAPRLIAKETSAEPTRFTPPIKSGNLFVYRVFPKVAYALVMDSTLPINAGDTAKASAAVE
;
A
#
# COMPACT_ATOMS: atom_id res chain seq x y z
N MET A 1 -22.68 75.55 10.35
CA MET A 1 -23.34 74.24 10.11
C MET A 1 -22.74 73.61 8.87
N MET A 2 -21.76 72.75 9.05
CA MET A 2 -21.10 72.05 7.93
C MET A 2 -21.53 70.58 7.93
N ARG A 3 -22.23 70.14 6.89
CA ARG A 3 -22.60 68.75 6.65
C ARG A 3 -21.42 68.04 6.00
N LYS A 4 -20.84 67.02 6.69
CA LYS A 4 -19.85 66.13 6.16
C LYS A 4 -20.58 64.94 5.47
N SER A 5 -20.48 64.86 4.16
CA SER A 5 -20.92 63.73 3.38
C SER A 5 -19.84 62.61 3.43
N ILE A 6 -20.19 61.47 3.97
CA ILE A 6 -19.36 60.27 3.96
C ILE A 6 -19.74 59.50 2.70
N VAL A 7 -18.79 59.43 1.75
CA VAL A 7 -18.88 58.58 0.57
C VAL A 7 -18.35 57.20 0.95
N SER A 8 -19.21 56.21 1.09
CA SER A 8 -18.86 54.81 1.28
C SER A 8 -18.42 54.20 -0.06
N LEU A 9 -17.14 53.93 -0.18
CA LEU A 9 -16.56 53.19 -1.32
C LEU A 9 -16.74 51.69 -1.06
N LEU A 10 -17.69 51.05 -1.71
CA LEU A 10 -17.90 49.60 -1.74
C LEU A 10 -16.87 49.00 -2.67
N LEU A 11 -15.83 48.36 -2.10
CA LEU A 11 -14.84 47.59 -2.83
C LEU A 11 -15.47 46.19 -3.14
N ALA A 12 -16.00 46.01 -4.36
CA ALA A 12 -16.42 44.71 -4.84
C ALA A 12 -15.17 43.84 -5.15
N VAL A 13 -14.80 42.98 -4.22
CA VAL A 13 -13.83 41.93 -4.46
C VAL A 13 -14.50 40.87 -5.31
N GLY A 14 -14.28 40.92 -6.63
CA GLY A 14 -14.69 39.87 -7.54
C GLY A 14 -13.81 38.61 -7.28
N PHE A 15 -14.41 37.57 -6.72
CA PHE A 15 -13.82 36.25 -6.70
C PHE A 15 -13.73 35.76 -8.16
N LEU A 16 -12.55 35.84 -8.80
CA LEU A 16 -12.24 35.05 -9.97
C LEU A 16 -12.16 33.58 -9.53
N SER A 17 -13.27 32.87 -9.60
CA SER A 17 -13.26 31.41 -9.62
C SER A 17 -12.56 30.98 -10.91
N ALA A 18 -11.28 30.60 -10.82
CA ALA A 18 -10.62 29.88 -11.91
C ALA A 18 -11.41 28.59 -12.14
N PRO A 19 -11.78 28.28 -13.40
CA PRO A 19 -12.42 26.99 -13.67
C PRO A 19 -11.48 25.89 -13.22
N ALA A 20 -11.93 25.01 -12.32
CA ALA A 20 -11.25 23.77 -12.01
C ALA A 20 -11.23 22.97 -13.33
N VAL A 21 -10.07 22.93 -13.99
CA VAL A 21 -9.86 22.04 -15.12
C VAL A 21 -9.82 20.64 -14.52
N ALA A 22 -10.94 19.92 -14.62
CA ALA A 22 -10.96 18.50 -14.29
C ALA A 22 -9.85 17.84 -15.15
N ASP A 23 -8.85 17.25 -14.48
CA ASP A 23 -7.73 16.59 -15.16
C ASP A 23 -8.28 15.39 -15.95
N GLU A 24 -8.38 15.56 -17.26
CA GLU A 24 -8.98 14.60 -18.19
C GLU A 24 -8.20 13.27 -18.14
N LEU A 25 -8.94 12.15 -18.10
CA LEU A 25 -8.36 10.81 -18.18
C LEU A 25 -7.57 10.62 -19.46
N LYS A 26 -6.24 10.56 -19.36
CA LYS A 26 -5.36 10.43 -20.52
C LYS A 26 -5.09 8.95 -20.81
N LEU A 27 -5.37 8.54 -22.05
CA LEU A 27 -5.00 7.23 -22.55
C LEU A 27 -3.48 7.07 -22.65
N ALA A 28 -3.02 5.83 -22.51
CA ALA A 28 -1.63 5.49 -22.81
C ALA A 28 -1.34 5.67 -24.30
N LYS A 29 -0.12 6.06 -24.66
CA LYS A 29 0.26 6.31 -26.08
C LYS A 29 0.01 5.10 -26.99
N ASN A 30 0.12 3.89 -26.44
CA ASN A 30 -0.07 2.62 -27.16
C ASN A 30 -1.22 1.81 -26.54
N ALA A 31 -2.31 2.49 -26.12
CA ALA A 31 -3.47 1.81 -25.57
C ALA A 31 -4.05 0.82 -26.60
N PRO A 32 -4.21 -0.46 -26.24
CA PRO A 32 -4.78 -1.44 -27.16
C PRO A 32 -6.30 -1.26 -27.24
N ASP A 33 -6.91 -1.61 -28.39
CA ASP A 33 -8.37 -1.61 -28.52
C ASP A 33 -9.03 -2.68 -27.65
N ARG A 34 -8.32 -3.78 -27.40
CA ARG A 34 -8.80 -4.93 -26.59
C ARG A 34 -7.65 -5.60 -25.85
N TYR A 35 -7.97 -6.15 -24.69
CA TYR A 35 -7.03 -6.93 -23.89
C TYR A 35 -7.72 -8.16 -23.29
N VAL A 36 -7.08 -9.32 -23.40
CA VAL A 36 -7.54 -10.57 -22.77
C VAL A 36 -6.85 -10.71 -21.42
N VAL A 37 -7.63 -10.78 -20.34
CA VAL A 37 -7.13 -10.93 -18.98
C VAL A 37 -6.43 -12.27 -18.83
N VAL A 38 -5.21 -12.27 -18.30
CA VAL A 38 -4.44 -13.48 -18.02
C VAL A 38 -4.24 -13.71 -16.52
N LYS A 39 -3.93 -14.93 -16.14
CA LYS A 39 -3.65 -15.26 -14.75
C LYS A 39 -2.42 -14.48 -14.25
N GLY A 40 -2.57 -13.81 -13.12
CA GLY A 40 -1.54 -12.95 -12.53
C GLY A 40 -1.68 -11.46 -12.87
N ASP A 41 -2.61 -11.10 -13.75
CA ASP A 41 -2.95 -9.70 -13.97
C ASP A 41 -3.53 -9.07 -12.70
N THR A 42 -3.40 -7.74 -12.63
CA THR A 42 -4.01 -6.90 -11.60
C THR A 42 -4.79 -5.76 -12.27
N LEU A 43 -5.74 -5.16 -11.56
CA LEU A 43 -6.47 -3.98 -12.07
C LEU A 43 -5.50 -2.83 -12.39
N TRP A 44 -4.50 -2.62 -11.55
CA TRP A 44 -3.43 -1.64 -11.80
C TRP A 44 -2.67 -1.93 -13.10
N GLY A 45 -2.20 -3.18 -13.28
CA GLY A 45 -1.44 -3.60 -14.45
C GLY A 45 -2.23 -3.50 -15.74
N ILE A 46 -3.51 -3.93 -15.72
CA ILE A 46 -4.40 -3.81 -16.87
C ILE A 46 -4.64 -2.33 -17.21
N SER A 47 -4.94 -1.50 -16.20
CA SER A 47 -5.17 -0.07 -16.39
C SER A 47 -3.96 0.64 -16.97
N GLY A 48 -2.74 0.23 -16.60
CA GLY A 48 -1.51 0.76 -17.19
C GLY A 48 -1.33 0.48 -18.69
N LYS A 49 -2.09 -0.48 -19.25
CA LYS A 49 -2.11 -0.69 -20.71
C LYS A 49 -3.02 0.30 -21.43
N PHE A 50 -4.06 0.80 -20.75
CA PHE A 50 -5.05 1.71 -21.33
C PHE A 50 -4.85 3.17 -20.92
N LEU A 51 -4.33 3.42 -19.70
CA LEU A 51 -4.20 4.75 -19.11
C LEU A 51 -2.74 5.14 -18.94
N SER A 52 -2.44 6.42 -19.13
CA SER A 52 -1.14 6.99 -18.77
C SER A 52 -0.92 7.06 -17.25
N GLN A 53 -2.01 7.00 -16.49
CA GLN A 53 -2.04 7.01 -15.02
C GLN A 53 -2.80 5.77 -14.52
N PRO A 54 -2.12 4.63 -14.29
CA PRO A 54 -2.76 3.35 -13.94
C PRO A 54 -3.61 3.40 -12.67
N TRP A 55 -3.22 4.21 -11.69
CA TRP A 55 -3.89 4.36 -10.41
C TRP A 55 -5.30 4.97 -10.53
N ARG A 56 -5.62 5.65 -11.64
CA ARG A 56 -6.95 6.20 -11.93
C ARG A 56 -7.94 5.16 -12.43
N TRP A 57 -7.63 3.87 -12.33
CA TRP A 57 -8.55 2.82 -12.73
C TRP A 57 -9.95 2.91 -12.08
N PRO A 58 -10.12 3.40 -10.83
CA PRO A 58 -11.46 3.54 -10.27
C PRO A 58 -12.34 4.50 -11.07
N GLU A 59 -11.78 5.55 -11.64
CA GLU A 59 -12.52 6.55 -12.43
C GLU A 59 -13.04 5.95 -13.73
N ILE A 60 -12.18 5.24 -14.47
CA ILE A 60 -12.61 4.62 -15.74
C ILE A 60 -13.63 3.49 -15.52
N TRP A 61 -13.58 2.82 -14.34
CA TRP A 61 -14.58 1.83 -13.96
C TRP A 61 -15.88 2.46 -13.45
N GLN A 62 -15.85 3.61 -12.79
CA GLN A 62 -17.05 4.34 -12.37
C GLN A 62 -17.92 4.78 -13.55
N LEU A 63 -17.30 5.14 -14.68
CA LEU A 63 -17.99 5.45 -15.91
C LEU A 63 -18.74 4.24 -16.51
N ASN A 64 -18.47 3.04 -16.02
CA ASN A 64 -18.99 1.76 -16.53
C ASN A 64 -19.85 1.00 -15.52
N LYS A 65 -20.42 1.65 -14.51
CA LYS A 65 -21.24 1.00 -13.47
C LYS A 65 -22.40 0.16 -13.99
N THR A 66 -22.89 0.48 -15.20
CA THR A 66 -23.94 -0.29 -15.86
C THR A 66 -23.45 -1.65 -16.38
N ASP A 67 -22.21 -1.69 -16.90
CA ASP A 67 -21.65 -2.89 -17.54
C ASP A 67 -20.81 -3.72 -16.57
N ILE A 68 -20.16 -3.06 -15.60
CA ILE A 68 -19.31 -3.72 -14.60
C ILE A 68 -19.75 -3.27 -13.19
N LYS A 69 -20.64 -4.06 -12.59
CA LYS A 69 -21.17 -3.77 -11.25
C LYS A 69 -20.10 -3.76 -10.16
N ASN A 70 -19.05 -4.57 -10.34
CA ASN A 70 -17.94 -4.68 -9.41
C ASN A 70 -16.65 -4.98 -10.19
N PRO A 71 -15.64 -4.07 -10.22
CA PRO A 71 -14.38 -4.28 -10.91
C PRO A 71 -13.57 -5.47 -10.39
N HIS A 72 -13.84 -5.91 -9.14
CA HIS A 72 -13.22 -7.09 -8.56
C HIS A 72 -13.75 -8.42 -9.12
N TRP A 73 -14.78 -8.40 -9.98
CA TRP A 73 -15.33 -9.59 -10.64
C TRP A 73 -14.81 -9.79 -12.06
N ILE A 74 -13.54 -9.46 -12.28
CA ILE A 74 -12.84 -9.72 -13.53
C ILE A 74 -11.97 -10.96 -13.33
N TYR A 75 -12.05 -11.87 -14.29
CA TYR A 75 -11.42 -13.18 -14.22
C TYR A 75 -10.48 -13.39 -15.41
N PRO A 76 -9.44 -14.25 -15.26
CA PRO A 76 -8.65 -14.69 -16.39
C PRO A 76 -9.52 -15.27 -17.50
N GLY A 77 -9.30 -14.81 -18.73
CA GLY A 77 -10.11 -15.15 -19.90
C GLY A 77 -11.17 -14.11 -20.28
N ASP A 78 -11.50 -13.19 -19.39
CA ASP A 78 -12.37 -12.05 -19.73
C ASP A 78 -11.66 -11.14 -20.73
N VAL A 79 -12.44 -10.45 -21.58
CA VAL A 79 -11.92 -9.51 -22.58
C VAL A 79 -12.35 -8.10 -22.23
N ILE A 80 -11.37 -7.23 -22.04
CA ILE A 80 -11.58 -5.80 -21.82
C ILE A 80 -11.41 -5.07 -23.15
N VAL A 81 -12.38 -4.24 -23.50
CA VAL A 81 -12.40 -3.47 -24.75
C VAL A 81 -12.48 -1.99 -24.42
N LEU A 82 -11.63 -1.19 -25.08
CA LEU A 82 -11.66 0.27 -25.01
C LEU A 82 -12.75 0.79 -25.96
N ASP A 83 -13.74 1.48 -25.41
CA ASP A 83 -14.78 2.17 -26.16
C ASP A 83 -14.60 3.69 -26.07
N THR A 84 -14.34 4.31 -27.19
CA THR A 84 -14.18 5.77 -27.34
C THR A 84 -15.34 6.41 -28.08
N SER A 85 -16.39 5.67 -28.43
CA SER A 85 -17.49 6.12 -29.25
C SER A 85 -18.33 7.25 -28.62
N SER A 86 -18.33 7.37 -27.30
CA SER A 86 -19.10 8.39 -26.56
C SER A 86 -18.33 9.69 -26.28
N GLY A 87 -17.14 9.85 -26.86
CA GLY A 87 -16.27 11.03 -26.64
C GLY A 87 -15.46 10.97 -25.35
N GLN A 88 -15.79 10.09 -24.42
CA GLN A 88 -14.96 9.78 -23.23
C GLN A 88 -14.54 8.31 -23.25
N PRO A 89 -13.28 8.00 -22.95
CA PRO A 89 -12.80 6.62 -22.94
C PRO A 89 -13.50 5.80 -21.87
N ARG A 90 -14.01 4.63 -22.26
CA ARG A 90 -14.66 3.67 -21.36
C ARG A 90 -14.09 2.28 -21.58
N LEU A 91 -14.02 1.48 -20.52
CA LEU A 91 -13.68 0.07 -20.65
C LEU A 91 -14.96 -0.78 -20.56
N LYS A 92 -15.19 -1.64 -21.54
CA LYS A 92 -16.27 -2.62 -21.55
C LYS A 92 -15.71 -4.00 -21.26
N LEU A 93 -16.41 -4.75 -20.41
CA LEU A 93 -16.07 -6.13 -20.09
C LEU A 93 -16.92 -7.05 -20.97
N LEU A 94 -16.29 -7.75 -21.89
CA LEU A 94 -16.89 -8.87 -22.58
C LEU A 94 -16.58 -10.13 -21.78
N LYS A 95 -17.55 -10.62 -21.02
CA LYS A 95 -17.40 -11.92 -20.35
C LYS A 95 -17.22 -12.99 -21.42
N ASN A 96 -16.27 -13.89 -21.20
CA ASN A 96 -16.00 -14.99 -22.13
C ASN A 96 -17.22 -15.90 -22.24
N GLN A 97 -18.17 -15.54 -23.11
CA GLN A 97 -19.14 -16.51 -23.61
C GLN A 97 -18.31 -17.48 -24.45
N LYS A 98 -18.09 -18.69 -23.92
CA LYS A 98 -17.59 -19.77 -24.76
C LYS A 98 -18.47 -19.82 -25.99
N PHE A 99 -17.93 -19.38 -27.13
CA PHE A 99 -18.53 -19.57 -28.44
C PHE A 99 -18.58 -21.08 -28.65
N ASP A 100 -19.70 -21.71 -28.25
CA ASP A 100 -20.04 -23.02 -28.75
C ASP A 100 -20.38 -22.84 -30.25
N GLY A 101 -19.36 -23.01 -31.07
CA GLY A 101 -19.50 -23.04 -32.53
C GLY A 101 -20.35 -24.23 -32.97
N ARG A 102 -21.64 -24.18 -32.66
CA ARG A 102 -22.69 -25.05 -33.21
C ARG A 102 -23.92 -24.20 -33.47
N SER A 103 -23.96 -23.59 -34.62
CA SER A 103 -25.23 -23.30 -35.33
C SER A 103 -25.85 -24.66 -35.64
N GLY A 104 -26.88 -25.04 -34.92
CA GLY A 104 -27.61 -26.28 -35.18
C GLY A 104 -28.80 -26.39 -34.23
N ASN A 105 -30.01 -26.46 -34.78
CA ASN A 105 -31.28 -26.78 -34.10
C ASN A 105 -31.15 -28.02 -33.23
N GLY A 106 -30.84 -27.88 -31.97
CA GLY A 106 -30.74 -28.96 -31.01
C GLY A 106 -31.56 -28.65 -29.74
N LYS A 107 -32.48 -29.51 -29.37
CA LYS A 107 -33.25 -29.52 -28.13
C LYS A 107 -32.32 -29.24 -26.95
N LEU A 108 -32.57 -28.17 -26.19
CA LEU A 108 -31.91 -27.86 -24.95
C LEU A 108 -32.31 -28.88 -23.88
N SER A 109 -31.41 -29.81 -23.54
CA SER A 109 -31.51 -30.59 -22.30
C SER A 109 -30.93 -29.77 -21.16
N PRO A 110 -31.60 -29.60 -20.02
CA PRO A 110 -31.01 -28.92 -18.87
C PRO A 110 -29.93 -29.82 -18.26
N ARG A 111 -28.68 -29.63 -18.66
CA ARG A 111 -27.53 -30.17 -17.94
C ARG A 111 -27.00 -29.07 -17.05
N ILE A 112 -27.13 -29.22 -15.75
CA ILE A 112 -26.38 -28.44 -14.76
C ILE A 112 -24.90 -28.77 -15.01
N ARG A 113 -24.18 -27.86 -15.66
CA ARG A 113 -22.73 -27.89 -15.73
C ARG A 113 -22.24 -27.08 -14.54
N GLU A 114 -21.89 -27.76 -13.47
CA GLU A 114 -21.00 -27.17 -12.48
C GLU A 114 -19.66 -26.83 -13.16
N THR A 115 -19.54 -25.63 -13.65
CA THR A 115 -18.23 -25.11 -14.02
C THR A 115 -17.66 -24.58 -12.72
N THR A 116 -16.79 -25.35 -12.09
CA THR A 116 -15.90 -24.82 -11.06
C THR A 116 -15.22 -23.60 -11.65
N LEU A 117 -15.61 -22.43 -11.17
CA LEU A 117 -14.89 -21.16 -11.40
C LEU A 117 -13.55 -21.29 -10.65
N SER A 118 -12.62 -22.05 -11.22
CA SER A 118 -11.27 -22.24 -10.69
C SER A 118 -10.38 -21.05 -11.09
N GLY A 119 -10.81 -19.86 -10.72
CA GLY A 119 -10.03 -18.64 -10.85
C GLY A 119 -10.53 -17.63 -9.84
N ASN A 120 -9.70 -17.26 -8.88
CA ASN A 120 -9.97 -16.08 -8.09
C ASN A 120 -10.01 -14.88 -9.03
N ALA A 121 -10.90 -13.92 -8.77
CA ALA A 121 -10.92 -12.63 -9.46
C ALA A 121 -9.55 -11.97 -9.34
N ILE A 122 -9.19 -11.15 -10.33
CA ILE A 122 -7.91 -10.43 -10.31
C ILE A 122 -7.89 -9.44 -9.15
N ALA A 123 -6.73 -9.31 -8.51
CA ALA A 123 -6.52 -8.36 -7.42
C ALA A 123 -6.34 -6.93 -7.96
N SER A 124 -6.62 -5.92 -7.13
CA SER A 124 -6.37 -4.51 -7.47
C SER A 124 -4.89 -4.23 -7.68
N ILE A 125 -4.05 -4.83 -6.84
CA ILE A 125 -2.59 -4.70 -6.82
C ILE A 125 -1.96 -6.10 -6.66
N PRO A 126 -0.65 -6.27 -6.91
CA PRO A 126 0.03 -7.56 -6.75
C PRO A 126 0.04 -8.02 -5.29
N TYR A 127 -0.99 -8.75 -4.86
CA TYR A 127 -1.16 -9.18 -3.46
C TYR A 127 0.05 -9.98 -2.94
N ALA A 128 0.63 -10.84 -3.76
CA ALA A 128 1.79 -11.63 -3.38
C ALA A 128 3.00 -10.79 -2.95
N SER A 129 3.12 -9.55 -3.47
CA SER A 129 4.21 -8.64 -3.10
C SER A 129 4.01 -7.97 -1.76
N ILE A 130 2.76 -7.85 -1.28
CA ILE A 130 2.45 -7.21 0.01
C ILE A 130 2.03 -8.19 1.10
N GLU A 131 1.60 -9.40 0.75
CA GLU A 131 1.14 -10.42 1.71
C GLU A 131 2.12 -10.66 2.87
N PRO A 132 3.45 -10.76 2.64
CA PRO A 132 4.42 -10.95 3.72
C PRO A 132 4.41 -9.82 4.76
N PHE A 133 3.92 -8.64 4.37
CA PHE A 133 3.92 -7.42 5.19
C PHE A 133 2.57 -7.11 5.82
N LEU A 134 1.48 -7.74 5.35
CA LEU A 134 0.14 -7.53 5.90
C LEU A 134 -0.08 -8.26 7.21
N SER A 135 0.45 -9.48 7.30
CA SER A 135 0.26 -10.36 8.46
C SER A 135 1.29 -10.14 9.56
N LYS A 136 2.35 -9.37 9.32
CA LYS A 136 3.49 -9.21 10.23
C LYS A 136 3.80 -7.73 10.37
N PRO A 137 3.68 -7.12 11.56
CA PRO A 137 4.17 -5.77 11.77
C PRO A 137 5.68 -5.76 11.54
N LEU A 138 6.15 -4.77 10.80
CA LEU A 138 7.59 -4.54 10.57
C LEU A 138 8.06 -3.26 11.26
N VAL A 139 7.12 -2.39 11.67
CA VAL A 139 7.36 -1.22 12.50
C VAL A 139 6.36 -1.19 13.62
N MET A 140 6.84 -0.86 14.81
CA MET A 140 6.02 -0.60 15.99
C MET A 140 6.37 0.77 16.55
N SER A 141 5.42 1.39 17.26
CA SER A 141 5.75 2.53 18.11
C SER A 141 6.69 2.09 19.23
N VAL A 142 7.43 3.02 19.81
CA VAL A 142 8.31 2.73 20.97
C VAL A 142 7.46 2.28 22.15
N GLU A 143 6.31 2.90 22.32
CA GLU A 143 5.33 2.64 23.38
C GLU A 143 4.76 1.23 23.25
N ASP A 144 4.24 0.87 22.07
CA ASP A 144 3.65 -0.45 21.81
C ASP A 144 4.69 -1.57 21.99
N PHE A 145 5.92 -1.35 21.50
CA PHE A 145 6.99 -2.33 21.67
C PHE A 145 7.34 -2.53 23.13
N THR A 146 7.39 -1.45 23.91
CA THR A 146 7.74 -1.52 25.33
C THR A 146 6.64 -2.19 26.16
N ALA A 147 5.37 -1.90 25.83
CA ALA A 147 4.20 -2.48 26.49
C ALA A 147 3.91 -3.93 26.06
N ALA A 148 4.45 -4.39 24.93
CA ALA A 148 4.19 -5.72 24.43
C ALA A 148 4.68 -6.82 25.42
N PRO A 149 3.91 -7.91 25.60
CA PRO A 149 4.32 -9.09 26.39
C PRO A 149 5.68 -9.61 25.93
N ARG A 150 6.43 -10.20 26.83
CA ARG A 150 7.78 -10.70 26.56
C ARG A 150 7.94 -12.19 26.89
N ILE A 151 8.83 -12.83 26.16
CA ILE A 151 9.30 -14.18 26.48
C ILE A 151 10.28 -14.07 27.65
N ALA A 152 9.96 -14.69 28.75
CA ALA A 152 10.73 -14.56 30.00
C ALA A 152 11.69 -15.72 30.25
N ALA A 153 11.32 -16.95 29.83
CA ALA A 153 12.12 -18.15 30.10
C ALA A 153 11.69 -19.33 29.22
N GLY A 154 12.46 -20.40 29.23
CA GLY A 154 12.06 -21.74 28.83
C GLY A 154 11.98 -22.68 30.04
N PRO A 155 11.66 -23.97 29.86
CA PRO A 155 11.57 -24.95 30.94
C PRO A 155 12.93 -25.31 31.55
N ASP A 156 14.01 -24.97 30.88
CA ASP A 156 15.39 -25.17 31.29
C ASP A 156 16.20 -23.87 31.14
N SER A 157 17.49 -23.93 31.33
CA SER A 157 18.37 -22.75 31.23
C SER A 157 18.69 -22.31 29.81
N ARG A 158 18.02 -22.85 28.79
CA ARG A 158 18.22 -22.42 27.41
C ARG A 158 17.68 -21.02 27.21
N LEU A 159 18.37 -20.27 26.34
CA LEU A 159 18.02 -18.90 25.97
C LEU A 159 17.43 -18.81 24.57
N LEU A 160 17.57 -19.87 23.74
CA LEU A 160 17.15 -19.96 22.36
C LEU A 160 16.14 -21.10 22.21
N PHE A 161 15.10 -20.85 21.43
CA PHE A 161 13.98 -21.76 21.24
C PHE A 161 13.66 -21.93 19.77
N GLY A 162 13.46 -23.17 19.34
CA GLY A 162 13.03 -23.56 18.01
C GLY A 162 11.62 -24.14 17.98
N PRO A 163 11.18 -24.65 16.81
CA PRO A 163 9.87 -25.26 16.65
C PRO A 163 9.61 -26.38 17.67
N SER A 164 8.40 -26.40 18.24
CA SER A 164 7.93 -27.34 19.28
C SER A 164 8.51 -27.12 20.68
N ASP A 165 9.44 -26.19 20.88
CA ASP A 165 9.92 -25.86 22.21
C ASP A 165 8.82 -25.16 23.03
N GLN A 166 8.85 -25.43 24.34
CA GLN A 166 7.99 -24.74 25.28
C GLN A 166 8.69 -23.46 25.78
N ILE A 167 7.93 -22.39 25.89
CA ILE A 167 8.38 -21.10 26.39
C ILE A 167 7.40 -20.54 27.41
N TYR A 168 7.88 -19.64 28.25
CA TYR A 168 7.10 -18.92 29.22
C TYR A 168 7.08 -17.42 28.89
N SER A 169 5.89 -16.86 28.88
CA SER A 169 5.68 -15.42 28.66
C SER A 169 5.08 -14.77 29.91
N VAL A 170 5.45 -13.52 30.11
CA VAL A 170 4.87 -12.64 31.15
C VAL A 170 4.20 -11.45 30.49
N ASP A 171 3.34 -10.77 31.24
CA ASP A 171 2.59 -9.58 30.81
C ASP A 171 1.57 -9.87 29.70
N LEU A 172 1.20 -11.13 29.47
CA LEU A 172 0.15 -11.52 28.55
C LEU A 172 -1.22 -11.34 29.22
N VAL A 173 -2.07 -10.51 28.65
CA VAL A 173 -3.43 -10.25 29.14
C VAL A 173 -4.44 -10.88 28.18
N ASP A 174 -5.49 -11.54 28.75
CA ASP A 174 -6.62 -12.13 28.01
C ASP A 174 -6.20 -13.12 26.90
N ALA A 175 -5.15 -13.90 27.15
CA ALA A 175 -4.68 -14.91 26.20
C ALA A 175 -5.47 -16.22 26.36
N GLN A 176 -6.12 -16.66 25.27
CA GLN A 176 -6.91 -17.90 25.31
C GLN A 176 -6.08 -19.11 24.88
N PRO A 177 -6.24 -20.29 25.51
CA PRO A 177 -5.61 -21.52 25.06
C PRO A 177 -5.92 -21.81 23.60
N GLY A 178 -4.90 -22.13 22.81
CA GLY A 178 -5.00 -22.35 21.36
C GLY A 178 -4.80 -21.11 20.50
N GLU A 179 -4.83 -19.92 21.07
CA GLU A 179 -4.60 -18.66 20.38
C GLU A 179 -3.17 -18.57 19.85
N THR A 180 -3.01 -17.99 18.65
CA THR A 180 -1.69 -17.80 18.03
C THR A 180 -1.23 -16.37 18.19
N TRP A 181 0.01 -16.23 18.62
CA TRP A 181 0.73 -14.97 18.75
C TRP A 181 1.97 -15.00 17.87
N GLN A 182 2.52 -13.83 17.56
CA GLN A 182 3.71 -13.67 16.74
C GLN A 182 4.86 -13.17 17.61
N ALA A 183 6.04 -13.78 17.47
CA ALA A 183 7.25 -13.38 18.18
C ALA A 183 8.08 -12.42 17.33
N PHE A 184 8.56 -11.35 17.94
CA PHE A 184 9.33 -10.28 17.31
C PHE A 184 10.56 -9.90 18.10
N ARG A 185 11.64 -9.60 17.39
CA ARG A 185 12.87 -9.02 17.94
C ARG A 185 12.98 -7.56 17.58
N LYS A 186 13.48 -6.75 18.52
CA LYS A 186 13.78 -5.34 18.31
C LYS A 186 14.86 -5.18 17.25
N GLY A 187 14.56 -4.41 16.21
CA GLY A 187 15.51 -3.99 15.19
C GLY A 187 16.01 -2.56 15.43
N LYS A 188 16.30 -1.86 14.34
CA LYS A 188 16.82 -0.50 14.36
C LYS A 188 15.71 0.52 14.63
N PRO A 189 16.01 1.62 15.35
CA PRO A 189 15.09 2.74 15.43
C PRO A 189 14.98 3.42 14.04
N LEU A 190 13.77 3.76 13.65
CA LEU A 190 13.48 4.58 12.48
C LEU A 190 13.52 6.03 12.93
N ILE A 191 14.49 6.78 12.42
CA ILE A 191 14.73 8.18 12.76
C ILE A 191 14.09 9.01 11.65
N ASP A 192 13.40 10.09 12.04
CA ASP A 192 12.89 11.05 11.06
C ASP A 192 14.05 11.82 10.41
N PRO A 193 14.23 11.73 9.09
CA PRO A 193 15.28 12.49 8.40
C PRO A 193 15.08 14.01 8.47
N GLU A 194 13.86 14.47 8.76
CA GLU A 194 13.54 15.89 8.95
C GLU A 194 13.81 16.36 10.40
N ASN A 195 13.76 15.41 11.36
CA ASN A 195 14.07 15.64 12.76
C ASN A 195 14.94 14.51 13.32
N PRO A 196 16.28 14.55 13.16
CA PRO A 196 17.17 13.45 13.55
C PRO A 196 17.16 13.07 15.04
N LYS A 197 16.47 13.84 15.89
CA LYS A 197 16.29 13.52 17.32
C LYS A 197 15.02 12.73 17.59
N GLU A 198 14.14 12.60 16.62
CA GLU A 198 12.86 11.94 16.76
C GLU A 198 12.92 10.50 16.23
N VAL A 199 12.57 9.54 17.10
CA VAL A 199 12.35 8.14 16.72
C VAL A 199 10.87 8.01 16.39
N ILE A 200 10.55 7.81 15.11
CA ILE A 200 9.17 7.69 14.62
C ILE A 200 8.64 6.26 14.64
N GLY A 201 9.51 5.28 14.94
CA GLY A 201 9.16 3.88 15.09
C GLY A 201 10.37 2.99 15.36
N ILE A 202 10.11 1.75 15.67
CA ILE A 202 11.13 0.71 15.82
C ILE A 202 10.86 -0.34 14.75
N GLU A 203 11.86 -0.62 13.94
CA GLU A 203 11.81 -1.79 13.06
C GLU A 203 11.81 -3.05 13.92
N VAL A 204 10.97 -4.03 13.59
CA VAL A 204 10.90 -5.30 14.29
C VAL A 204 11.06 -6.46 13.31
N THR A 205 11.84 -7.45 13.70
CA THR A 205 12.03 -8.67 12.92
C THR A 205 11.07 -9.74 13.40
N TYR A 206 10.24 -10.25 12.50
CA TYR A 206 9.39 -11.40 12.79
C TYR A 206 10.22 -12.67 12.89
N LEU A 207 10.07 -13.41 14.00
CA LEU A 207 10.82 -14.63 14.28
C LEU A 207 10.00 -15.88 14.01
N GLY A 208 8.73 -15.89 14.39
CA GLY A 208 7.87 -17.05 14.27
C GLY A 208 6.53 -16.88 14.97
N ASP A 209 5.70 -17.92 14.88
CA ASP A 209 4.42 -18.00 15.56
C ASP A 209 4.54 -18.85 16.83
N VAL A 210 3.87 -18.44 17.88
CA VAL A 210 3.79 -19.17 19.15
C VAL A 210 2.32 -19.35 19.53
N ARG A 211 1.98 -20.49 20.13
CA ARG A 211 0.60 -20.81 20.50
C ARG A 211 0.45 -20.94 22.00
N VAL A 212 -0.58 -20.31 22.54
CA VAL A 212 -0.92 -20.41 23.97
C VAL A 212 -1.33 -21.87 24.30
N LYS A 213 -0.66 -22.48 25.26
CA LYS A 213 -0.98 -23.80 25.81
C LYS A 213 -1.79 -23.69 27.09
N ARG A 214 -1.41 -22.78 27.97
CA ARG A 214 -2.05 -22.55 29.28
C ARG A 214 -1.86 -21.09 29.70
N GLU A 215 -2.95 -20.44 29.99
CA GLU A 215 -2.98 -19.09 30.55
C GLU A 215 -2.57 -19.10 32.07
N GLY A 216 -2.04 -17.98 32.54
CA GLY A 216 -1.66 -17.72 33.94
C GLY A 216 -0.78 -16.48 34.05
N ASP A 217 -0.41 -16.08 35.25
CA ASP A 217 0.56 -14.99 35.50
C ASP A 217 1.85 -15.20 34.69
N VAL A 218 2.23 -16.46 34.54
CA VAL A 218 3.23 -16.92 33.59
C VAL A 218 2.53 -17.84 32.58
N THR A 219 2.30 -17.31 31.42
CA THR A 219 1.62 -18.04 30.35
C THR A 219 2.57 -19.02 29.68
N THR A 220 2.13 -20.29 29.57
CA THR A 220 2.87 -21.33 28.86
C THR A 220 2.49 -21.34 27.39
N MET A 221 3.48 -21.28 26.50
CA MET A 221 3.30 -21.28 25.07
C MET A 221 4.19 -22.31 24.39
N ILE A 222 3.83 -22.71 23.18
CA ILE A 222 4.61 -23.62 22.33
C ILE A 222 5.01 -22.85 21.07
N VAL A 223 6.29 -22.92 20.72
CA VAL A 223 6.80 -22.38 19.46
C VAL A 223 6.24 -23.21 18.31
N GLY A 224 5.55 -22.56 17.38
CA GLY A 224 5.05 -23.15 16.16
C GLY A 224 6.11 -23.11 15.04
N ASN A 225 5.76 -22.53 13.90
CA ASN A 225 6.74 -22.30 12.84
C ASN A 225 7.62 -21.10 13.20
N SER A 226 8.93 -21.25 13.12
CA SER A 226 9.88 -20.15 13.27
C SER A 226 10.73 -19.99 12.02
N ARG A 227 11.04 -18.74 11.67
CA ARG A 227 12.00 -18.39 10.61
C ARG A 227 13.40 -18.20 11.18
N GLU A 228 13.45 -17.71 12.41
CA GLU A 228 14.66 -17.50 13.20
C GLU A 228 14.45 -18.04 14.59
N GLU A 229 15.54 -18.26 15.33
CA GLU A 229 15.48 -18.69 16.71
C GLU A 229 14.85 -17.60 17.58
N ILE A 230 13.91 -18.01 18.42
CA ILE A 230 13.23 -17.15 19.39
C ILE A 230 14.08 -17.11 20.67
N SER A 231 14.22 -15.95 21.29
CA SER A 231 15.08 -15.74 22.44
C SER A 231 14.29 -15.20 23.64
N VAL A 232 14.86 -15.39 24.83
CA VAL A 232 14.41 -14.66 26.02
C VAL A 232 14.54 -13.16 25.78
N GLY A 233 13.49 -12.40 26.09
CA GLY A 233 13.40 -10.95 25.85
C GLY A 233 12.71 -10.56 24.56
N ASP A 234 12.51 -11.48 23.60
CA ASP A 234 11.71 -11.22 22.41
C ASP A 234 10.25 -10.90 22.80
N ARG A 235 9.58 -10.07 22.01
CA ARG A 235 8.23 -9.55 22.28
C ARG A 235 7.17 -10.31 21.51
N LEU A 236 5.96 -10.31 22.08
CA LEU A 236 4.81 -11.00 21.50
C LEU A 236 3.74 -10.00 21.08
N ILE A 237 3.13 -10.27 19.93
CA ILE A 237 2.01 -9.51 19.41
C ILE A 237 0.92 -10.51 19.02
N ARG A 238 -0.34 -10.19 19.37
CA ARG A 238 -1.47 -11.02 18.96
C ARG A 238 -1.51 -11.11 17.43
N SER A 239 -1.63 -12.30 16.90
CA SER A 239 -1.71 -12.49 15.44
C SER A 239 -2.95 -11.77 14.89
N PRO A 240 -2.81 -10.85 13.94
CA PRO A 240 -3.96 -10.17 13.36
C PRO A 240 -4.84 -11.16 12.61
N GLU A 241 -6.14 -10.96 12.67
CA GLU A 241 -7.07 -11.69 11.81
C GLU A 241 -6.77 -11.38 10.34
N LYS A 242 -6.85 -12.41 9.49
CA LYS A 242 -6.67 -12.23 8.05
C LYS A 242 -7.81 -11.39 7.49
N GLN A 243 -7.56 -10.14 7.22
CA GLN A 243 -8.50 -9.25 6.55
C GLN A 243 -8.21 -9.24 5.04
N PHE A 244 -9.23 -9.52 4.24
CA PHE A 244 -9.17 -9.27 2.81
C PHE A 244 -9.47 -7.79 2.57
N ILE A 245 -8.42 -7.00 2.38
CA ILE A 245 -8.55 -5.57 2.14
C ILE A 245 -8.60 -5.35 0.62
N ASN A 246 -9.70 -4.77 0.15
CA ASN A 246 -9.80 -4.28 -1.22
C ASN A 246 -9.19 -2.88 -1.28
N TYR A 247 -8.02 -2.79 -1.88
CA TYR A 247 -7.32 -1.53 -2.05
C TYR A 247 -7.87 -0.76 -3.25
N VAL A 248 -8.38 0.44 -3.02
CA VAL A 248 -8.82 1.36 -4.07
C VAL A 248 -7.83 2.52 -4.12
N PRO A 249 -7.06 2.68 -5.20
CA PRO A 249 -6.12 3.81 -5.33
C PRO A 249 -6.85 5.15 -5.38
N HIS A 250 -6.30 6.13 -4.67
CA HIS A 250 -6.76 7.51 -4.66
C HIS A 250 -5.63 8.47 -4.30
N LEU A 251 -5.80 9.74 -4.63
CA LEU A 251 -4.91 10.79 -4.15
C LEU A 251 -5.28 11.17 -2.72
N PRO A 252 -4.34 11.69 -1.92
CA PRO A 252 -4.64 12.16 -0.57
C PRO A 252 -5.61 13.35 -0.60
N ALA A 253 -6.40 13.51 0.48
CA ALA A 253 -7.35 14.62 0.62
C ALA A 253 -6.66 16.00 0.65
N HIS A 254 -5.41 16.07 1.05
CA HIS A 254 -4.59 17.27 1.04
C HIS A 254 -3.18 16.95 0.56
N ALA A 255 -2.43 17.99 0.16
CA ALA A 255 -1.05 17.79 -0.31
C ALA A 255 -0.19 17.20 0.81
N ILE A 256 0.50 16.12 0.49
CA ILE A 256 1.41 15.41 1.40
C ILE A 256 2.80 15.39 0.78
N GLU A 257 3.80 15.67 1.61
CA GLU A 257 5.21 15.50 1.26
C GLU A 257 5.95 14.84 2.43
N GLY A 258 6.67 13.78 2.13
CA GLY A 258 7.49 13.03 3.07
C GLY A 258 8.74 12.47 2.41
N LYS A 259 9.49 11.67 3.16
CA LYS A 259 10.73 11.04 2.72
C LYS A 259 10.63 9.53 2.78
N VAL A 260 11.29 8.88 1.84
CA VAL A 260 11.61 7.45 1.96
C VAL A 260 12.72 7.30 3.01
N ILE A 261 12.46 6.59 4.09
CA ILE A 261 13.42 6.42 5.20
C ILE A 261 14.14 5.09 5.16
N SER A 262 13.54 4.07 4.58
CA SER A 262 14.12 2.74 4.47
C SER A 262 13.52 1.99 3.28
N THR A 263 14.27 1.01 2.80
CA THR A 263 13.80 0.00 1.86
C THR A 263 13.76 -1.34 2.56
N TYR A 264 12.75 -2.15 2.33
CA TYR A 264 12.64 -3.44 2.97
C TYR A 264 13.74 -4.41 2.51
N GLY A 265 14.26 -5.20 3.48
CA GLY A 265 15.27 -6.22 3.20
C GLY A 265 16.71 -5.71 3.20
N GLY A 266 16.96 -4.47 3.66
CA GLY A 266 18.30 -3.91 3.79
C GLY A 266 18.97 -3.54 2.46
N SER A 267 18.22 -3.56 1.36
CA SER A 267 18.68 -3.03 0.07
C SER A 267 18.85 -1.52 0.17
N THR A 268 19.84 -0.97 -0.50
CA THR A 268 20.01 0.48 -0.62
C THR A 268 19.08 1.10 -1.66
N GLU A 269 18.54 0.27 -2.55
CA GLU A 269 17.73 0.68 -3.69
C GLU A 269 16.46 -0.16 -3.80
N ALA A 270 15.32 0.50 -4.03
CA ALA A 270 14.05 -0.13 -4.30
C ALA A 270 13.67 -0.01 -5.77
N GLY A 271 13.30 -1.12 -6.37
CA GLY A 271 12.68 -1.18 -7.70
C GLY A 271 11.20 -1.51 -7.62
N SER A 272 10.57 -1.76 -8.77
CA SER A 272 9.16 -2.16 -8.84
C SER A 272 8.87 -3.39 -7.98
N LEU A 273 7.70 -3.39 -7.34
CA LEU A 273 7.20 -4.43 -6.44
C LEU A 273 8.02 -4.64 -5.15
N THR A 274 8.83 -3.66 -4.77
CA THR A 274 9.49 -3.62 -3.45
C THR A 274 8.76 -2.68 -2.51
N THR A 275 8.89 -2.93 -1.21
CA THR A 275 8.30 -2.10 -0.16
C THR A 275 9.29 -1.05 0.30
N VAL A 276 8.83 0.18 0.43
CA VAL A 276 9.54 1.31 1.04
C VAL A 276 8.80 1.80 2.27
N VAL A 277 9.53 2.38 3.20
CA VAL A 277 9.01 2.97 4.43
C VAL A 277 9.05 4.49 4.31
N LEU A 278 7.95 5.15 4.65
CA LEU A 278 7.79 6.61 4.59
C LEU A 278 7.74 7.21 6.00
N ASN A 279 8.28 8.43 6.17
CA ASN A 279 8.19 9.21 7.42
C ASN A 279 6.88 10.00 7.54
N ARG A 280 5.82 9.50 6.95
CA ARG A 280 4.46 10.04 7.06
C ARG A 280 3.51 8.89 7.35
N GLY A 281 2.51 9.15 8.18
CA GLY A 281 1.54 8.16 8.61
C GLY A 281 0.11 8.70 8.70
N ALA A 282 -0.71 8.05 9.51
CA ALA A 282 -2.11 8.45 9.71
C ALA A 282 -2.24 9.88 10.26
N LEU A 283 -1.31 10.31 11.11
CA LEU A 283 -1.30 11.67 11.67
C LEU A 283 -1.04 12.75 10.62
N ASP A 284 -0.42 12.38 9.50
CA ASP A 284 -0.16 13.26 8.36
C ASP A 284 -1.27 13.16 7.29
N GLY A 285 -2.33 12.37 7.55
CA GLY A 285 -3.46 12.18 6.63
C GLY A 285 -3.23 11.11 5.57
N LEU A 286 -2.23 10.24 5.73
CA LEU A 286 -2.12 9.04 4.90
C LEU A 286 -3.13 7.98 5.35
N ASP A 287 -3.73 7.32 4.37
CA ASP A 287 -4.58 6.15 4.55
C ASP A 287 -4.23 5.05 3.55
N MET A 288 -4.84 3.88 3.73
CA MET A 288 -4.60 2.74 2.84
C MET A 288 -5.28 2.98 1.48
N GLY A 289 -4.49 2.91 0.42
CA GLY A 289 -4.93 3.23 -0.93
C GLY A 289 -4.33 4.53 -1.47
N THR A 290 -3.77 5.38 -0.61
CA THR A 290 -3.13 6.63 -1.03
C THR A 290 -2.01 6.36 -2.02
N VAL A 291 -2.01 7.12 -3.12
CA VAL A 291 -0.97 7.10 -4.16
C VAL A 291 -0.07 8.32 -4.01
N LEU A 292 1.22 8.07 -3.90
CA LEU A 292 2.27 9.08 -3.86
C LEU A 292 3.23 8.91 -5.05
N PHE A 293 3.92 9.98 -5.39
CA PHE A 293 4.93 9.98 -6.44
C PHE A 293 6.31 10.15 -5.82
N SER A 294 7.23 9.26 -6.17
CA SER A 294 8.61 9.34 -5.71
C SER A 294 9.43 10.25 -6.63
N TYR A 295 10.27 11.08 -6.02
CA TYR A 295 11.20 11.97 -6.69
C TYR A 295 12.59 11.80 -6.10
N LYS A 296 13.60 11.81 -6.96
CA LYS A 296 15.01 11.74 -6.53
C LYS A 296 15.35 12.91 -5.60
N ALA A 297 16.08 12.60 -4.53
CA ALA A 297 16.67 13.63 -3.68
C ALA A 297 17.53 14.57 -4.50
N PRO A 298 17.43 15.91 -4.28
CA PRO A 298 18.27 16.87 -4.97
C PRO A 298 19.75 16.59 -4.68
N ARG A 299 20.57 16.53 -5.72
CA ARG A 299 22.02 16.35 -5.61
C ARG A 299 22.72 17.68 -5.81
N LEU A 300 23.71 17.93 -4.99
CA LEU A 300 24.58 19.11 -5.17
C LEU A 300 25.35 19.00 -6.49
N ILE A 301 25.25 20.03 -7.31
CA ILE A 301 26.07 20.16 -8.52
C ILE A 301 27.44 20.65 -8.09
N ALA A 302 28.48 19.94 -8.51
CA ALA A 302 29.87 20.34 -8.21
C ALA A 302 30.16 21.77 -8.72
N LYS A 303 30.85 22.54 -7.91
CA LYS A 303 31.30 23.89 -8.28
C LYS A 303 32.70 23.80 -8.89
N GLU A 304 32.93 24.55 -9.95
CA GLU A 304 34.30 24.72 -10.50
C GLU A 304 35.12 25.71 -9.66
N THR A 305 34.44 26.72 -9.10
CA THR A 305 35.08 27.72 -8.24
C THR A 305 34.27 27.97 -6.96
N SER A 306 34.93 28.45 -5.90
CA SER A 306 34.24 28.77 -4.64
C SER A 306 33.25 29.94 -4.77
N ALA A 307 33.41 30.78 -5.79
CA ALA A 307 32.56 31.95 -6.05
C ALA A 307 31.19 31.55 -6.69
N GLU A 308 31.06 30.34 -7.23
CA GLU A 308 29.80 29.91 -7.85
C GLU A 308 28.71 29.70 -6.82
N PRO A 309 27.46 30.05 -7.16
CA PRO A 309 26.31 29.75 -6.30
C PRO A 309 26.12 28.24 -6.14
N THR A 310 25.68 27.82 -4.97
CA THR A 310 25.29 26.43 -4.71
C THR A 310 24.04 26.08 -5.54
N ARG A 311 24.13 25.05 -6.37
CA ARG A 311 23.06 24.59 -7.22
C ARG A 311 22.75 23.11 -6.96
N PHE A 312 21.49 22.75 -7.11
CA PHE A 312 21.02 21.37 -6.98
C PHE A 312 20.36 20.90 -8.26
N THR A 313 20.39 19.58 -8.47
CA THR A 313 19.65 19.00 -9.59
C THR A 313 18.14 19.21 -9.38
N PRO A 314 17.37 19.41 -10.46
CA PRO A 314 15.91 19.47 -10.35
C PRO A 314 15.34 18.13 -9.87
N PRO A 315 14.15 18.13 -9.24
CA PRO A 315 13.48 16.90 -8.84
C PRO A 315 13.08 16.09 -10.08
N ILE A 316 13.48 14.82 -10.13
CA ILE A 316 13.15 13.88 -11.19
C ILE A 316 12.22 12.83 -10.62
N LYS A 317 11.02 12.68 -11.19
CA LYS A 317 10.09 11.62 -10.80
C LYS A 317 10.76 10.26 -11.05
N SER A 318 10.79 9.40 -10.02
CA SER A 318 11.42 8.08 -10.07
C SER A 318 10.40 6.93 -10.13
N GLY A 319 9.17 7.12 -9.61
CA GLY A 319 8.16 6.06 -9.64
C GLY A 319 6.84 6.45 -8.98
N ASN A 320 5.94 5.48 -8.92
CA ASN A 320 4.65 5.56 -8.24
C ASN A 320 4.66 4.64 -7.01
N LEU A 321 4.22 5.18 -5.88
CA LEU A 321 4.14 4.51 -4.60
C LEU A 321 2.67 4.30 -4.24
N PHE A 322 2.33 3.12 -3.77
CA PHE A 322 0.99 2.76 -3.32
C PHE A 322 1.03 2.41 -1.83
N VAL A 323 0.38 3.23 -1.00
CA VAL A 323 0.32 3.02 0.45
C VAL A 323 -0.65 1.88 0.76
N TYR A 324 -0.14 0.78 1.32
CA TYR A 324 -0.95 -0.39 1.64
C TYR A 324 -1.05 -0.67 3.15
N ARG A 325 -0.21 -0.03 3.96
CA ARG A 325 -0.26 -0.11 5.42
C ARG A 325 0.16 1.20 6.06
N VAL A 326 -0.60 1.65 7.05
CA VAL A 326 -0.40 2.94 7.70
C VAL A 326 -0.30 2.75 9.21
N PHE A 327 0.68 3.42 9.82
CA PHE A 327 0.89 3.56 11.25
C PHE A 327 0.77 5.03 11.63
N PRO A 328 0.79 5.41 12.91
CA PRO A 328 0.61 6.82 13.30
C PRO A 328 1.57 7.80 12.60
N LYS A 329 2.87 7.51 12.55
CA LYS A 329 3.92 8.37 12.00
C LYS A 329 4.66 7.79 10.79
N VAL A 330 4.34 6.58 10.38
CA VAL A 330 5.05 5.83 9.36
C VAL A 330 4.05 5.14 8.45
N ALA A 331 4.36 4.96 7.18
CA ALA A 331 3.58 4.14 6.27
C ALA A 331 4.46 3.23 5.42
N TYR A 332 3.89 2.09 5.02
CA TYR A 332 4.49 1.22 4.01
C TYR A 332 3.85 1.47 2.67
N ALA A 333 4.69 1.68 1.69
CA ALA A 333 4.28 1.84 0.31
C ALA A 333 4.96 0.80 -0.59
N LEU A 334 4.16 0.20 -1.47
CA LEU A 334 4.65 -0.64 -2.55
C LEU A 334 5.05 0.24 -3.73
N VAL A 335 6.25 0.04 -4.25
CA VAL A 335 6.68 0.65 -5.51
C VAL A 335 5.93 -0.05 -6.64
N MET A 336 4.93 0.58 -7.22
CA MET A 336 4.11 -0.01 -8.29
C MET A 336 4.85 -0.05 -9.61
N ASP A 337 5.52 1.04 -9.93
CA ASP A 337 6.42 1.16 -11.08
C ASP A 337 7.55 2.13 -10.74
N SER A 338 8.69 1.96 -11.38
CA SER A 338 9.83 2.86 -11.22
C SER A 338 10.62 2.97 -12.52
N THR A 339 10.99 4.18 -12.89
CA THR A 339 11.89 4.48 -14.01
C THR A 339 13.33 4.63 -13.55
N LEU A 340 13.54 4.94 -12.26
CA LEU A 340 14.83 5.05 -11.60
C LEU A 340 14.75 4.33 -10.24
N PRO A 341 15.84 3.76 -9.74
CA PRO A 341 15.88 3.19 -8.39
C PRO A 341 15.42 4.21 -7.34
N ILE A 342 14.65 3.78 -6.35
CA ILE A 342 14.20 4.62 -5.24
C ILE A 342 15.09 4.34 -4.04
N ASN A 343 15.62 5.39 -3.43
CA ASN A 343 16.59 5.32 -2.33
C ASN A 343 16.04 5.98 -1.07
N ALA A 344 16.60 5.61 0.08
CA ALA A 344 16.39 6.39 1.29
C ALA A 344 16.84 7.86 1.07
N GLY A 345 16.02 8.81 1.54
CA GLY A 345 16.19 10.24 1.30
C GLY A 345 15.40 10.78 0.09
N ASP A 346 14.94 9.95 -0.82
CA ASP A 346 14.07 10.38 -1.91
C ASP A 346 12.75 10.94 -1.37
N THR A 347 12.16 11.88 -2.08
CA THR A 347 10.91 12.54 -1.66
C THR A 347 9.71 11.78 -2.19
N ALA A 348 8.76 11.48 -1.31
CA ALA A 348 7.46 10.94 -1.67
C ALA A 348 6.40 12.01 -1.49
N LYS A 349 5.68 12.41 -2.55
CA LYS A 349 4.66 13.46 -2.48
C LYS A 349 3.50 13.26 -3.43
N ALA A 350 2.36 13.84 -3.08
CA ALA A 350 1.22 14.02 -3.95
C ALA A 350 0.51 15.33 -3.64
N SER A 351 -0.12 15.92 -4.65
CA SER A 351 -1.08 17.00 -4.48
C SER A 351 -2.41 16.44 -3.97
N ALA A 352 -3.22 17.29 -3.36
CA ALA A 352 -4.58 16.93 -2.99
C ALA A 352 -5.38 16.43 -4.21
N ALA A 353 -6.34 15.53 -3.97
CA ALA A 353 -7.37 15.25 -4.95
C ALA A 353 -8.13 16.55 -5.25
N VAL A 354 -8.37 16.81 -6.54
CA VAL A 354 -9.26 17.91 -6.95
C VAL A 354 -10.67 17.33 -6.87
N GLU A 355 -11.48 17.87 -5.92
CA GLU A 355 -12.90 17.51 -5.79
C GLU A 355 -13.75 17.98 -6.99
#